data_1bc0ed285198739686449c902b4872c0
#
_entry.id   1bc0ed285198739686449c902b4872c0
#
_cell.length_a   1.000
_cell.length_b   1.000
_cell.length_c   1.000
_cell.angle_alpha   90.00
_cell.angle_beta   90.00
_cell.angle_gamma   90.00
#
_symmetry.space_group_name_H-M   'P 1'
#
loop_
_entity.id
_entity.type
_entity.pdbx_description
1 polymer ?
#
loop_
_entity_poly.entity_id
_entity_poly.type
_entity_poly.pdbx_seq_one_letter_code
_entity_poly.pdbx_strand_id
1 'polypeptide(L)'
;ALVAAAVAKGIALSSADGAKIPDEIIVSGGGAKNRTLLQALEAAVLGTRVVASDKHGVPGDAKEAMAFAFLAHETLRGRPGNVPSATGARREVVLGSITPAPLGDRA
;
A
#
# COMPACT_ATOMS: atom_id res chain seq x y z
N ALA A 1 6.91 -10.06 17.00
CA ALA A 1 8.13 -10.78 16.65
C ALA A 1 8.12 -11.29 15.21
N LEU A 2 7.19 -12.16 14.78
CA LEU A 2 7.22 -12.78 13.44
C LEU A 2 7.14 -11.77 12.29
N VAL A 3 6.19 -10.82 12.35
CA VAL A 3 6.01 -9.79 11.32
C VAL A 3 7.25 -8.92 11.18
N ALA A 4 7.81 -8.45 12.28
CA ALA A 4 9.03 -7.64 12.26
C ALA A 4 10.22 -8.40 11.66
N ALA A 5 10.39 -9.67 11.99
CA ALA A 5 11.43 -10.53 11.42
C ALA A 5 11.24 -10.73 9.90
N ALA A 6 9.99 -10.92 9.46
CA ALA A 6 9.68 -11.06 8.03
C ALA A 6 9.99 -9.77 7.24
N VAL A 7 9.65 -8.61 7.78
CA VAL A 7 9.97 -7.31 7.16
C VAL A 7 11.49 -7.10 7.09
N ALA A 8 12.21 -7.33 8.19
CA ALA A 8 13.66 -7.21 8.22
C ALA A 8 14.34 -8.15 7.21
N LYS A 9 13.86 -9.39 7.11
CA LYS A 9 14.36 -10.36 6.11
C LYS A 9 14.07 -9.88 4.67
N GLY A 10 12.88 -9.35 4.40
CA GLY A 10 12.53 -8.79 3.09
C GLY A 10 13.45 -7.64 2.68
N ILE A 11 13.72 -6.71 3.60
CA ILE A 11 14.66 -5.60 3.36
C ILE A 11 16.06 -6.13 3.09
N ALA A 12 16.54 -7.09 3.89
CA ALA A 12 17.87 -7.67 3.70
C ALA A 12 18.02 -8.38 2.35
N LEU A 13 16.99 -9.10 1.89
CA LEU A 13 16.98 -9.74 0.57
C LEU A 13 17.01 -8.69 -0.56
N SER A 14 16.18 -7.66 -0.47
CA SER A 14 16.17 -6.57 -1.47
C SER A 14 17.53 -5.85 -1.51
N SER A 15 18.18 -5.66 -0.36
CA SER A 15 19.50 -5.03 -0.31
C SER A 15 20.60 -5.91 -0.90
N ALA A 16 20.49 -7.23 -0.78
CA ALA A 16 21.41 -8.18 -1.42
C ALA A 16 21.34 -8.11 -2.95
N ASP A 17 20.16 -7.75 -3.50
CA ASP A 17 19.94 -7.50 -4.93
C ASP A 17 20.35 -6.07 -5.36
N GLY A 18 21.00 -5.29 -4.49
CA GLY A 18 21.50 -3.93 -4.76
C GLY A 18 20.54 -2.81 -4.43
N ALA A 19 19.37 -3.11 -3.85
CA ALA A 19 18.48 -2.04 -3.36
C ALA A 19 19.04 -1.38 -2.08
N LYS A 20 18.89 -0.07 -1.99
CA LYS A 20 19.30 0.69 -0.81
C LYS A 20 18.41 0.32 0.39
N ILE A 21 19.01 0.18 1.57
CA ILE A 21 18.25 0.08 2.82
C ILE A 21 17.36 1.34 2.95
N PRO A 22 16.05 1.20 3.22
CA PRO A 22 15.16 2.35 3.32
C PRO A 22 15.51 3.23 4.53
N ASP A 23 15.45 4.53 4.35
CA ASP A 23 15.66 5.49 5.44
C ASP A 23 14.46 5.51 6.40
N GLU A 24 13.28 5.07 5.91
CA GLU A 24 12.04 5.08 6.67
C GLU A 24 11.09 3.94 6.25
N ILE A 25 10.41 3.35 7.25
CA ILE A 25 9.30 2.42 7.07
C ILE A 25 8.02 3.13 7.50
N ILE A 26 7.09 3.29 6.54
CA ILE A 26 5.79 3.89 6.79
C ILE A 26 4.78 2.78 7.10
N VAL A 27 4.22 2.79 8.31
CA VAL A 27 3.23 1.81 8.76
C VAL A 27 1.83 2.43 8.71
N SER A 28 0.85 1.71 8.16
CA SER A 28 -0.53 2.16 8.05
C SER A 28 -1.52 1.08 8.47
N GLY A 29 -2.78 1.47 8.69
CA GLY A 29 -3.85 0.57 9.13
C GLY A 29 -3.70 0.16 10.60
N GLY A 30 -4.36 -0.92 11.01
CA GLY A 30 -4.39 -1.38 12.40
C GLY A 30 -3.02 -1.64 13.03
N GLY A 31 -2.03 -2.04 12.22
CA GLY A 31 -0.66 -2.27 12.68
C GLY A 31 0.03 -1.01 13.22
N ALA A 32 -0.32 0.16 12.70
CA ALA A 32 0.23 1.45 13.14
C ALA A 32 -0.20 1.82 14.58
N LYS A 33 -1.28 1.24 15.08
CA LYS A 33 -1.77 1.41 16.46
C LYS A 33 -1.14 0.42 17.45
N ASN A 34 -0.40 -0.57 16.96
CA ASN A 34 0.22 -1.60 17.79
C ASN A 34 1.65 -1.20 18.18
N ARG A 35 1.79 -0.62 19.37
CA ARG A 35 3.11 -0.17 19.91
C ARG A 35 4.14 -1.29 19.97
N THR A 36 3.73 -2.50 20.35
CA THR A 36 4.64 -3.66 20.43
C THR A 36 5.17 -4.04 19.05
N LEU A 37 4.31 -3.95 18.01
CA LEU A 37 4.74 -4.20 16.65
C LEU A 37 5.72 -3.13 16.16
N LEU A 38 5.43 -1.85 16.40
CA LEU A 38 6.31 -0.75 16.01
C LEU A 38 7.69 -0.87 16.67
N GLN A 39 7.74 -1.10 17.98
CA GLN A 39 8.98 -1.33 18.69
C GLN A 39 9.76 -2.55 18.18
N ALA A 40 9.06 -3.62 17.86
CA ALA A 40 9.70 -4.82 17.28
C ALA A 40 10.26 -4.55 15.87
N LEU A 41 9.59 -3.71 15.07
CA LEU A 41 10.11 -3.27 13.77
C LEU A 41 11.35 -2.39 13.94
N GLU A 42 11.32 -1.38 14.80
CA GLU A 42 12.45 -0.51 15.09
C GLU A 42 13.69 -1.30 15.55
N ALA A 43 13.47 -2.31 16.41
CA ALA A 43 14.54 -3.17 16.89
C ALA A 43 15.08 -4.13 15.81
N ALA A 44 14.25 -4.51 14.84
CA ALA A 44 14.62 -5.47 13.80
C ALA A 44 15.33 -4.84 12.59
N VAL A 45 15.08 -3.54 12.33
CA VAL A 45 15.65 -2.82 11.19
C VAL A 45 16.46 -1.63 11.68
N LEU A 46 17.68 -1.89 12.09
CA LEU A 46 18.59 -0.86 12.61
C LEU A 46 18.91 0.20 11.55
N GLY A 47 18.86 1.45 11.94
CA GLY A 47 19.15 2.59 11.06
C GLY A 47 17.98 3.06 10.22
N THR A 48 16.82 2.38 10.29
CA THR A 48 15.59 2.76 9.59
C THR A 48 14.56 3.31 10.58
N ARG A 49 13.97 4.47 10.30
CA ARG A 49 12.88 5.02 11.12
C ARG A 49 11.57 4.30 10.85
N VAL A 50 10.78 4.06 11.89
CA VAL A 50 9.42 3.51 11.74
C VAL A 50 8.41 4.60 12.10
N VAL A 51 7.55 4.97 11.17
CA VAL A 51 6.56 6.05 11.35
C VAL A 51 5.17 5.63 10.90
N ALA A 52 4.15 6.17 11.54
CA ALA A 52 2.78 6.00 11.08
C ALA A 52 2.51 6.90 9.86
N SER A 53 1.70 6.42 8.92
CA SER A 53 1.32 7.15 7.70
C SER A 53 0.64 8.49 7.96
N ASP A 54 0.03 8.65 9.13
CA ASP A 54 -0.58 9.91 9.59
C ASP A 54 0.43 11.06 9.60
N LYS A 55 1.69 10.80 9.89
CA LYS A 55 2.77 11.82 9.85
C LYS A 55 3.05 12.35 8.45
N HIS A 56 2.67 11.61 7.43
CA HIS A 56 2.79 11.99 6.01
C HIS A 56 1.45 12.49 5.42
N GLY A 57 0.47 12.82 6.27
CA GLY A 57 -0.83 13.34 5.83
C GLY A 57 -1.76 12.28 5.23
N VAL A 58 -1.43 10.99 5.37
CA VAL A 58 -2.28 9.88 4.94
C VAL A 58 -2.84 9.18 6.17
N PRO A 59 -4.11 9.46 6.56
CA PRO A 59 -4.71 8.80 7.71
C PRO A 59 -4.71 7.28 7.51
N GLY A 60 -4.15 6.55 8.49
CA GLY A 60 -3.99 5.11 8.39
C GLY A 60 -5.30 4.35 8.14
N ASP A 61 -6.40 4.83 8.73
CA ASP A 61 -7.73 4.25 8.58
C ASP A 61 -8.40 4.62 7.23
N ALA A 62 -7.96 5.70 6.57
CA ALA A 62 -8.53 6.17 5.30
C ALA A 62 -7.75 5.68 4.07
N LYS A 63 -6.59 5.08 4.24
CA LYS A 63 -5.70 4.70 3.12
C LYS A 63 -6.40 3.82 2.08
N GLU A 64 -7.15 2.81 2.53
CA GLU A 64 -7.87 1.91 1.62
C GLU A 64 -8.99 2.63 0.87
N ALA A 65 -9.77 3.46 1.58
CA ALA A 65 -10.82 4.26 0.95
C ALA A 65 -10.26 5.22 -0.11
N MET A 66 -9.13 5.86 0.17
CA MET A 66 -8.41 6.71 -0.79
C MET A 66 -7.92 5.91 -2.01
N ALA A 67 -7.35 4.73 -1.80
CA ALA A 67 -6.90 3.86 -2.88
C ALA A 67 -8.06 3.42 -3.78
N PHE A 68 -9.18 2.99 -3.20
CA PHE A 68 -10.37 2.60 -3.98
C PHE A 68 -11.02 3.77 -4.69
N ALA A 69 -11.07 4.96 -4.08
CA ALA A 69 -11.56 6.16 -4.74
C ALA A 69 -10.70 6.52 -5.96
N PHE A 70 -9.37 6.43 -5.84
CA PHE A 70 -8.45 6.62 -6.95
C PHE A 70 -8.67 5.58 -8.07
N LEU A 71 -8.74 4.30 -7.73
CA LEU A 71 -8.98 3.23 -8.71
C LEU A 71 -10.32 3.38 -9.42
N ALA A 72 -11.38 3.75 -8.70
CA ALA A 72 -12.69 4.03 -9.29
C ALA A 72 -12.62 5.22 -10.25
N HIS A 73 -11.90 6.28 -9.89
CA HIS A 73 -11.67 7.43 -10.77
C HIS A 73 -10.95 7.01 -12.07
N GLU A 74 -9.88 6.20 -11.98
CA GLU A 74 -9.16 5.72 -13.15
C GLU A 74 -10.05 4.84 -14.04
N THR A 75 -10.85 3.94 -13.44
CA THR A 75 -11.82 3.10 -14.14
C THR A 75 -12.85 3.92 -14.92
N LEU A 76 -13.43 4.94 -14.28
CA LEU A 76 -14.39 5.86 -14.93
C LEU A 76 -13.78 6.64 -16.09
N ARG A 77 -12.49 6.91 -16.04
CA ARG A 77 -11.72 7.59 -17.10
C ARG A 77 -11.18 6.66 -18.17
N GLY A 78 -11.41 5.35 -18.06
CA GLY A 78 -10.85 4.35 -18.97
C GLY A 78 -9.32 4.26 -18.90
N ARG A 79 -8.72 4.65 -17.77
CA ARG A 79 -7.26 4.63 -17.57
C ARG A 79 -6.84 3.39 -16.80
N PRO A 80 -5.62 2.88 -17.03
CA PRO A 80 -5.10 1.74 -16.29
C PRO A 80 -5.03 1.99 -14.79
N GLY A 81 -5.41 0.98 -14.00
CA GLY A 81 -5.33 1.01 -12.54
C GLY A 81 -4.23 0.11 -11.96
N ASN A 82 -3.43 -0.55 -12.82
CA ASN A 82 -2.33 -1.40 -12.39
C ASN A 82 -0.98 -0.86 -12.86
N VAL A 83 0.07 -1.26 -12.14
CA VAL A 83 1.47 -0.96 -12.49
C VAL A 83 2.17 -2.30 -12.78
N PRO A 84 2.41 -2.66 -14.07
CA PRO A 84 3.00 -3.96 -14.44
C PRO A 84 4.33 -4.26 -13.75
N SER A 85 5.20 -3.27 -13.60
CA SER A 85 6.49 -3.43 -12.92
C SER A 85 6.38 -3.82 -11.43
N ALA A 86 5.26 -3.47 -10.76
CA ALA A 86 5.01 -3.81 -9.37
C ALA A 86 4.21 -5.10 -9.20
N THR A 87 3.36 -5.44 -10.19
CA THR A 87 2.40 -6.56 -10.08
C THR A 87 2.81 -7.80 -10.86
N GLY A 88 3.80 -7.68 -11.75
CA GLY A 88 4.17 -8.75 -12.69
C GLY A 88 3.14 -8.95 -13.81
N ALA A 89 2.19 -8.04 -13.96
CA ALA A 89 1.21 -8.11 -15.04
C ALA A 89 1.88 -7.92 -16.41
N ARG A 90 1.34 -8.57 -17.43
CA ARG A 90 1.91 -8.50 -18.79
C ARG A 90 1.71 -7.13 -19.45
N ARG A 91 0.71 -6.37 -19.02
CA ARG A 91 0.36 -5.06 -19.58
C ARG A 91 -0.47 -4.23 -18.59
N GLU A 92 -0.57 -2.95 -18.86
CA GLU A 92 -1.52 -2.06 -18.22
C GLU A 92 -2.95 -2.40 -18.63
N VAL A 93 -3.89 -2.37 -17.68
CA VAL A 93 -5.31 -2.67 -17.89
C VAL A 93 -6.19 -1.76 -17.03
N VAL A 94 -7.35 -1.41 -17.55
CA VAL A 94 -8.41 -0.78 -16.76
C VAL A 94 -8.95 -1.84 -15.79
N LEU A 95 -8.95 -1.51 -14.50
CA LEU A 95 -9.43 -2.42 -13.46
C LEU A 95 -10.89 -2.16 -13.11
N GLY A 96 -11.58 -3.21 -12.65
CA GLY A 96 -12.97 -3.12 -12.22
C GLY A 96 -13.98 -3.22 -13.38
N SER A 97 -15.25 -3.10 -13.01
CA SER A 97 -16.38 -3.10 -13.93
C SER A 97 -17.38 -2.03 -13.53
N ILE A 98 -18.05 -1.45 -14.52
CA ILE A 98 -19.13 -0.48 -14.31
C ILE A 98 -20.43 -1.16 -14.68
N THR A 99 -21.31 -1.35 -13.70
CA THR A 99 -22.67 -1.85 -13.94
C THR A 99 -23.62 -0.66 -13.87
N PRO A 100 -24.14 -0.18 -15.01
CA PRO A 100 -25.11 0.91 -14.99
C PRO A 100 -26.40 0.46 -14.32
N ALA A 101 -27.06 1.38 -13.65
CA ALA A 101 -28.40 1.14 -13.15
C ALA A 101 -29.34 0.82 -14.35
N PRO A 102 -30.34 -0.06 -14.16
CA PRO A 102 -31.36 -0.24 -15.17
C PRO A 102 -31.98 1.12 -15.50
N LEU A 103 -32.15 1.39 -16.78
CA LEU A 103 -32.90 2.57 -17.22
C LEU A 103 -34.32 2.41 -16.66
N GLY A 104 -34.57 2.98 -15.49
CA GLY A 104 -35.92 3.08 -14.98
C GLY A 104 -36.75 3.91 -15.97
N ASP A 105 -37.97 3.49 -16.20
CA ASP A 105 -38.93 4.28 -16.95
C ASP A 105 -38.95 5.69 -16.34
N ARG A 106 -38.37 6.63 -17.06
CA ARG A 106 -38.55 8.06 -16.71
C ARG A 106 -40.00 8.37 -17.08
N ALA A 107 -40.89 8.25 -16.09
CA ALA A 107 -42.20 8.81 -16.16
C ALA A 107 -42.14 10.33 -16.28
#